data_1285238986552fef9c34359aab92ac1e
#
_entry.id   1285238986552fef9c34359aab92ac1e
#
_cell.length_a   1.000
_cell.length_b   1.000
_cell.length_c   1.000
_cell.angle_alpha   90.00
_cell.angle_beta   90.00
_cell.angle_gamma   90.00
#
_symmetry.space_group_name_H-M   'P 1'
#
loop_
_entity.id
_entity.type
_entity.pdbx_description
1 polymer ?
#
loop_
_entity_poly.entity_id
_entity_poly.type
_entity_poly.pdbx_seq_one_letter_code
_entity_poly.pdbx_strand_id
1 'polypeptide(L)'
;MRIVCGLDVHKDSIFLCILSSTGEIFEKKDGVLTSQLEEMRDLMLTYHVQEVGMESTSVYWVPVWRILEPHFKLKLINPFYVAIQGLTLDFDIIVRY
;
A
#
# COMPACT_ATOMS: atom_id res chain seq x y z
N MET A 1 14.29 7.43 -12.54
CA MET A 1 14.35 6.79 -11.21
C MET A 1 13.00 6.24 -10.82
N ARG A 2 12.95 5.05 -10.32
CA ARG A 2 11.69 4.42 -9.91
C ARG A 2 11.58 4.46 -8.39
N ILE A 3 10.43 4.91 -7.89
CA ILE A 3 10.16 5.00 -6.47
C ILE A 3 8.86 4.24 -6.19
N VAL A 4 8.92 3.27 -5.31
CA VAL A 4 7.78 2.45 -4.96
C VAL A 4 7.57 2.49 -3.45
N CYS A 5 6.36 2.12 -3.03
CA CYS A 5 6.01 2.11 -1.62
C CYS A 5 5.35 0.80 -1.26
N GLY A 6 5.72 0.26 -0.11
CA GLY A 6 5.04 -0.89 0.47
C GLY A 6 4.30 -0.46 1.71
N LEU A 7 3.07 -0.90 1.85
CA LEU A 7 2.25 -0.66 3.03
C LEU A 7 1.85 -1.97 3.67
N ASP A 8 2.06 -2.06 4.97
CA ASP A 8 1.58 -3.17 5.77
C ASP A 8 0.45 -2.63 6.64
N VAL A 9 -0.79 -2.96 6.28
CA VAL A 9 -1.98 -2.37 6.87
C VAL A 9 -2.57 -3.27 7.94
N HIS A 10 -2.67 -2.75 9.14
CA HIS A 10 -3.27 -3.42 10.28
C HIS A 10 -4.48 -2.62 10.76
N LYS A 11 -5.17 -3.14 11.73
CA LYS A 11 -6.38 -2.52 12.24
C LYS A 11 -6.17 -1.05 12.66
N ASP A 12 -5.11 -0.81 13.42
CA ASP A 12 -4.88 0.50 14.03
C ASP A 12 -3.61 1.19 13.55
N SER A 13 -2.89 0.59 12.63
CA SER A 13 -1.62 1.16 12.19
C SER A 13 -1.25 0.71 10.79
N ILE A 14 -0.41 1.50 10.16
CA ILE A 14 0.14 1.19 8.84
C ILE A 14 1.64 1.38 8.93
N PHE A 15 2.39 0.39 8.47
CA PHE A 15 3.83 0.52 8.34
C PHE A 15 4.14 0.83 6.88
N LEU A 16 4.82 1.93 6.65
CA LEU A 16 5.11 2.45 5.33
C LEU A 16 6.60 2.32 5.03
N CYS A 17 6.92 1.85 3.84
CA CYS A 17 8.30 1.79 3.37
C CYS A 17 8.36 2.34 1.96
N ILE A 18 9.11 3.42 1.76
CA ILE A 18 9.33 3.99 0.43
C ILE A 18 10.74 3.60 0.01
N LEU A 19 10.84 3.03 -1.17
CA LEU A 19 12.10 2.52 -1.69
C LEU A 19 12.37 3.10 -3.07
N SER A 20 13.56 3.68 -3.26
CA SER A 20 13.95 4.19 -4.56
C SER A 20 14.91 3.22 -5.26
N SER A 21 14.96 3.31 -6.58
CA SER A 21 15.85 2.46 -7.37
C SER A 21 17.34 2.74 -7.10
N THR A 22 17.63 3.85 -6.43
CA THR A 22 19.00 4.18 -6.04
C THR A 22 19.37 3.60 -4.69
N GLY A 23 18.45 2.87 -4.05
CA GLY A 23 18.71 2.20 -2.78
C GLY A 23 18.33 3.01 -1.54
N GLU A 24 17.78 4.19 -1.70
CA GLU A 24 17.30 4.96 -0.56
C GLU A 24 16.03 4.36 0.00
N ILE A 25 15.93 4.32 1.34
CA ILE A 25 14.80 3.73 2.03
C ILE A 25 14.30 4.73 3.06
N PHE A 26 13.00 4.94 3.09
CA PHE A 26 12.32 5.74 4.11
C PHE A 26 11.23 4.91 4.74
N GLU A 27 11.23 4.78 6.05
CA GLU A 27 10.26 3.97 6.78
C GLU A 27 9.54 4.82 7.82
N LYS A 28 8.26 4.55 8.00
CA LYS A 28 7.44 5.27 8.98
C LYS A 28 6.24 4.43 9.38
N LYS A 29 5.83 4.57 10.65
CA LYS A 29 4.60 3.97 11.13
C LYS A 29 3.56 5.06 11.31
N ASP A 30 2.39 4.86 10.74
CA ASP A 30 1.30 5.82 10.80
C ASP A 30 0.04 5.21 11.42
N GLY A 31 -0.87 6.07 11.85
CA GLY A 31 -2.20 5.64 12.25
C GLY A 31 -3.15 5.56 11.07
N VAL A 32 -4.40 5.22 11.35
CA VAL A 32 -5.40 4.96 10.32
C VAL A 32 -6.55 5.98 10.30
N LEU A 33 -6.44 7.06 11.05
CA LEU A 33 -7.44 8.12 10.98
C LEU A 33 -7.37 8.80 9.62
N THR A 34 -8.49 9.32 9.15
CA THR A 34 -8.54 9.93 7.83
C THR A 34 -7.47 11.01 7.65
N SER A 35 -7.27 11.85 8.65
CA SER A 35 -6.25 12.89 8.59
C SER A 35 -4.84 12.29 8.47
N GLN A 36 -4.60 11.17 9.13
CA GLN A 36 -3.30 10.49 9.06
C GLN A 36 -3.10 9.83 7.70
N LEU A 37 -4.15 9.27 7.12
CA LEU A 37 -4.09 8.70 5.77
C LEU A 37 -3.84 9.78 4.73
N GLU A 38 -4.41 10.95 4.92
CA GLU A 38 -4.18 12.08 4.01
C GLU A 38 -2.76 12.60 4.11
N GLU A 39 -2.22 12.67 5.32
CA GLU A 39 -0.82 13.04 5.51
C GLU A 39 0.12 12.03 4.85
N MET A 40 -0.19 10.75 4.99
CA MET A 40 0.58 9.69 4.35
C MET A 40 0.53 9.83 2.83
N ARG A 41 -0.63 10.10 2.27
CA ARG A 41 -0.78 10.34 0.83
C ARG A 41 0.10 11.51 0.38
N ASP A 42 0.05 12.61 1.12
CA ASP A 42 0.82 13.81 0.78
C ASP A 42 2.33 13.56 0.86
N LEU A 43 2.75 12.80 1.85
CA LEU A 43 4.14 12.39 1.98
C LEU A 43 4.57 11.57 0.76
N MET A 44 3.76 10.61 0.36
CA MET A 44 4.05 9.77 -0.79
C MET A 44 4.11 10.59 -2.08
N LEU A 45 3.24 11.58 -2.23
CA LEU A 45 3.28 12.48 -3.37
C LEU A 45 4.56 13.31 -3.37
N THR A 46 4.97 13.77 -2.21
CA THR A 46 6.22 14.53 -2.07
C THR A 46 7.43 13.71 -2.47
N TYR A 47 7.43 12.43 -2.17
CA TYR A 47 8.52 11.52 -2.54
C TYR A 47 8.40 11.01 -3.98
N HIS A 48 7.37 11.41 -4.71
CA HIS A 48 7.14 10.98 -6.10
C HIS A 48 6.98 9.47 -6.24
N VAL A 49 6.26 8.87 -5.30
CA VAL A 49 5.96 7.44 -5.37
C VAL A 49 5.12 7.14 -6.61
N GLN A 50 5.49 6.10 -7.33
CA GLN A 50 4.82 5.72 -8.56
C GLN A 50 3.85 4.56 -8.37
N GLU A 51 4.26 3.55 -7.63
CA GLU A 51 3.44 2.38 -7.38
C GLU A 51 3.42 2.06 -5.89
N VAL A 52 2.29 1.52 -5.42
CA VAL A 52 2.12 1.15 -4.03
C VAL A 52 1.65 -0.30 -3.96
N GLY A 53 2.40 -1.11 -3.22
CA GLY A 53 1.98 -2.47 -2.90
C GLY A 53 1.43 -2.47 -1.48
N MET A 54 0.30 -3.13 -1.27
CA MET A 54 -0.39 -3.11 0.01
C MET A 54 -0.71 -4.51 0.47
N GLU A 55 -0.34 -4.84 1.69
CA GLU A 55 -0.76 -6.06 2.37
C GLU A 55 -1.67 -5.68 3.52
N SER A 56 -2.67 -6.49 3.81
CA SER A 56 -3.61 -6.18 4.87
C SER A 56 -4.07 -7.46 5.55
N THR A 57 -4.29 -7.39 6.88
CA THR A 57 -4.77 -8.51 7.65
C THR A 57 -6.29 -8.57 7.64
N SER A 58 -7.00 -8.23 6.77
CA SER A 58 -8.44 -8.31 6.62
C SER A 58 -8.86 -7.17 5.71
N VAL A 59 -9.99 -6.55 6.01
CA VAL A 59 -10.57 -5.50 5.18
C VAL A 59 -10.03 -4.11 5.51
N TYR A 60 -9.02 -4.01 6.34
CA TYR A 60 -8.50 -2.71 6.80
C TYR A 60 -7.86 -1.89 5.69
N TRP A 61 -7.58 -2.52 4.55
CA TRP A 61 -7.01 -1.85 3.39
C TRP A 61 -8.00 -0.92 2.68
N VAL A 62 -9.30 -1.13 2.88
CA VAL A 62 -10.33 -0.44 2.08
C VAL A 62 -10.25 1.10 2.19
N PRO A 63 -10.22 1.68 3.39
CA PRO A 63 -10.12 3.15 3.47
C PRO A 63 -8.79 3.66 2.93
N VAL A 64 -7.72 2.89 3.09
CA VAL A 64 -6.40 3.28 2.58
C VAL A 64 -6.43 3.31 1.06
N TRP A 65 -7.01 2.28 0.45
CA TRP A 65 -7.14 2.20 -1.00
C TRP A 65 -7.89 3.40 -1.55
N ARG A 66 -9.01 3.76 -0.93
CA ARG A 66 -9.83 4.87 -1.40
C ARG A 66 -9.11 6.20 -1.41
N ILE A 67 -8.26 6.41 -0.43
CA ILE A 67 -7.49 7.65 -0.32
C ILE A 67 -6.38 7.68 -1.38
N LEU A 68 -5.77 6.55 -1.65
CA LEU A 68 -4.59 6.49 -2.52
C LEU A 68 -4.91 6.27 -3.99
N GLU A 69 -6.03 5.64 -4.29
CA GLU A 69 -6.38 5.24 -5.65
C GLU A 69 -6.32 6.38 -6.68
N PRO A 70 -6.78 7.59 -6.39
CA PRO A 70 -6.73 8.66 -7.39
C PRO A 70 -5.33 9.13 -7.75
N HIS A 71 -4.34 8.78 -6.95
CA HIS A 71 -3.00 9.36 -7.07
C HIS A 71 -1.91 8.36 -7.45
N PHE A 72 -2.13 7.07 -7.22
CA PHE A 72 -1.08 6.08 -7.38
C PHE A 72 -1.60 4.83 -8.06
N LYS A 73 -0.70 4.09 -8.66
CA LYS A 73 -0.99 2.75 -9.14
C LYS A 73 -0.90 1.81 -7.96
N LEU A 74 -2.01 1.17 -7.60
CA LEU A 74 -2.08 0.34 -6.40
C LEU A 74 -2.14 -1.14 -6.74
N LYS A 75 -1.53 -1.94 -5.88
CA LYS A 75 -1.62 -3.40 -5.93
C LYS A 75 -1.92 -3.91 -4.55
N LEU A 76 -2.90 -4.79 -4.44
CA LEU A 76 -3.26 -5.40 -3.19
C LEU A 76 -2.74 -6.83 -3.14
N ILE A 77 -1.98 -7.15 -2.12
CA ILE A 77 -1.49 -8.48 -1.87
C ILE A 77 -2.25 -9.01 -0.67
N ASN A 78 -3.01 -10.07 -0.84
CA ASN A 78 -3.78 -10.68 0.22
C ASN A 78 -3.30 -12.09 0.45
N PRO A 79 -2.43 -12.32 1.45
CA PRO A 79 -1.87 -13.64 1.68
C PRO A 79 -2.92 -14.69 1.96
N PHE A 80 -3.98 -14.32 2.68
CA PHE A 80 -5.05 -15.24 3.01
C PHE A 80 -5.78 -15.70 1.75
N TYR A 81 -6.07 -14.77 0.87
CA TYR A 81 -6.76 -15.07 -0.38
C TYR A 81 -5.92 -16.01 -1.26
N VAL A 82 -4.66 -15.70 -1.39
CA VAL A 82 -3.73 -16.52 -2.17
C VAL A 82 -3.63 -17.92 -1.58
N ALA A 83 -3.55 -18.05 -0.28
CA ALA A 83 -3.45 -19.34 0.39
C ALA A 83 -4.69 -20.19 0.16
N ILE A 84 -5.86 -19.61 0.21
CA ILE A 84 -7.10 -20.34 -0.02
C ILE A 84 -7.20 -20.80 -1.47
N GLN A 85 -6.86 -19.93 -2.39
CA GLN A 85 -6.98 -20.23 -3.81
C GLN A 85 -5.95 -21.23 -4.28
N GLY A 86 -4.84 -21.33 -3.61
CA GLY A 86 -3.73 -22.13 -4.06
C GLY A 86 -3.21 -21.66 -5.40
N LEU A 87 -3.53 -20.45 -5.78
CA LEU A 87 -3.23 -19.96 -7.08
C LEU A 87 -2.14 -19.01 -7.02
N THR A 88 -1.46 -19.02 -8.07
CA THR A 88 -0.46 -18.08 -8.09
C THR A 88 -0.92 -16.98 -8.82
N LEU A 89 -1.78 -16.49 -8.97
CA LEU A 89 -2.31 -15.79 -9.60
C LEU A 89 -2.49 -14.82 -9.73
N ASP A 90 -2.88 -14.44 -9.81
CA ASP A 90 -3.57 -13.60 -10.42
C ASP A 90 -3.77 -12.45 -9.56
N PHE A 91 -2.63 -11.87 -9.10
CA PHE A 91 -2.67 -10.62 -8.42
C PHE A 91 -3.40 -9.55 -9.20
N ASP A 92 -3.36 -9.63 -10.51
CA ASP A 92 -4.07 -8.65 -11.32
C ASP A 92 -5.56 -8.68 -11.10
N ILE A 93 -6.14 -9.83 -10.87
CA ILE A 93 -7.54 -9.93 -10.57
C ILE A 93 -7.86 -9.44 -9.19
N ILE A 94 -7.03 -9.78 -8.20
CA ILE A 94 -7.22 -9.33 -6.84
C ILE A 94 -7.07 -7.84 -6.74
N VAL A 95 -6.15 -7.31 -7.51
CA VAL A 95 -5.77 -5.94 -7.43
C VAL A 95 -6.67 -5.02 -8.13
N ARG A 96 -7.41 -5.52 -9.05
CA ARG A 96 -8.14 -4.65 -9.80
C ARG A 96 -9.46 -4.40 -9.40
N TYR A 97 -9.86 -4.66 -8.31
CA TYR A 97 -11.12 -4.31 -8.08
C TYR A 97 -11.33 -3.26 -7.09
#